data_9fdb0607cf8835c89b7410a969f3ca58
#
_entry.id   9fdb0607cf8835c89b7410a969f3ca58
#
_cell.length_a   1.000
_cell.length_b   1.000
_cell.length_c   1.000
_cell.angle_alpha   90.00
_cell.angle_beta   90.00
_cell.angle_gamma   90.00
#
_symmetry.space_group_name_H-M   'P 1'
#
loop_
_entity.id
_entity.type
_entity.pdbx_description
1 polymer ?
#
loop_
_entity_poly.entity_id
_entity_poly.type
_entity_poly.pdbx_seq_one_letter_code
_entity_poly.pdbx_strand_id
1 'polypeptide(L)'
;MEIYNTACPRNCYSTCSFKVVVDGEKVINVKPNPNNAATPEGVCLKGISYVERANSPDRILFPHKRNPDGSFSRISWDEAYRIITQKLIHFRKEYGAQSVLFYAASGMSGLLNEISGRFWRKIYGCATTVYGNL
;
A
#
# COMPACT_ATOMS: atom_id res chain seq x y z
N MET A 1 11.59 20.65 -14.81
CA MET A 1 10.68 19.50 -15.04
C MET A 1 11.49 18.29 -15.44
N GLU A 2 11.27 17.17 -14.79
CA GLU A 2 11.98 15.92 -15.04
C GLU A 2 10.98 14.82 -15.40
N ILE A 3 11.42 13.81 -16.18
CA ILE A 3 10.56 12.71 -16.62
C ILE A 3 11.17 11.41 -16.12
N TYR A 4 10.37 10.67 -15.34
CA TYR A 4 10.75 9.38 -14.79
C TYR A 4 9.89 8.25 -15.38
N ASN A 5 10.51 7.09 -15.58
CA ASN A 5 9.76 5.87 -15.87
C ASN A 5 9.42 5.16 -14.56
N THR A 6 8.16 4.76 -14.42
CA THR A 6 7.69 4.02 -13.23
C THR A 6 6.62 3.02 -13.59
N ALA A 7 6.34 2.09 -12.69
CA ALA A 7 5.23 1.17 -12.80
C ALA A 7 3.94 1.75 -12.20
N CYS A 8 2.80 1.30 -12.68
CA CYS A 8 1.52 1.60 -12.08
C CYS A 8 1.46 1.02 -10.66
N PRO A 9 1.14 1.82 -9.63
CA PRO A 9 1.06 1.33 -8.25
C PRO A 9 -0.26 0.62 -7.94
N ARG A 10 -1.12 0.43 -8.94
CA ARG A 10 -2.39 -0.24 -8.75
C ARG A 10 -2.22 -1.75 -8.61
N ASN A 11 -3.04 -2.28 -7.76
CA ASN A 11 -3.24 -3.70 -7.55
C ASN A 11 -3.97 -4.35 -8.74
N CYS A 12 -3.27 -4.56 -9.88
CA CYS A 12 -3.82 -5.28 -11.01
C CYS A 12 -2.71 -5.96 -11.83
N TYR A 13 -3.10 -6.88 -12.71
CA TYR A 13 -2.16 -7.71 -13.47
C TYR A 13 -1.68 -7.10 -14.79
N SER A 14 -2.14 -5.90 -15.16
CA SER A 14 -1.86 -5.30 -16.47
C SER A 14 -0.41 -4.82 -16.64
N THR A 15 0.40 -4.80 -15.58
CA THR A 15 1.83 -4.42 -15.62
C THR A 15 2.15 -3.12 -16.36
N CYS A 16 1.22 -2.14 -16.27
CA CYS A 16 1.36 -0.85 -16.93
C CYS A 16 2.58 -0.08 -16.42
N SER A 17 3.28 0.58 -17.32
CA SER A 17 4.30 1.55 -16.96
C SER A 17 3.94 2.96 -17.42
N PHE A 18 4.45 3.95 -16.70
CA PHE A 18 4.20 5.36 -16.92
C PHE A 18 5.46 6.14 -17.20
N LYS A 19 5.29 7.25 -17.92
CA LYS A 19 6.16 8.41 -17.88
C LYS A 19 5.56 9.43 -16.95
N VAL A 20 6.24 9.70 -15.83
CA VAL A 20 5.79 10.65 -14.80
C VAL A 20 6.56 11.93 -14.98
N VAL A 21 5.86 13.04 -15.11
CA VAL A 21 6.44 14.38 -15.17
C VAL A 21 6.43 14.97 -13.77
N VAL A 22 7.59 15.37 -13.29
CA VAL A 22 7.80 15.92 -11.94
C VAL A 22 8.33 17.34 -12.05
N ASP A 23 7.82 18.24 -11.23
CA ASP A 23 8.31 19.61 -11.07
C ASP A 23 8.61 19.85 -9.57
N GLY A 24 9.90 19.98 -9.24
CA GLY A 24 10.35 19.92 -7.86
C GLY A 24 9.93 18.61 -7.19
N GLU A 25 9.13 18.68 -6.14
CA GLU A 25 8.63 17.50 -5.41
C GLU A 25 7.20 17.05 -5.84
N LYS A 26 6.64 17.69 -6.86
CA LYS A 26 5.25 17.43 -7.28
C LYS A 26 5.18 16.62 -8.57
N VAL A 27 4.40 15.59 -8.56
CA VAL A 27 3.97 14.90 -9.78
C VAL A 27 2.90 15.76 -10.44
N ILE A 28 3.22 16.31 -11.62
CA ILE A 28 2.30 17.19 -12.35
C ILE A 28 1.57 16.48 -13.50
N ASN A 29 2.10 15.36 -13.98
CA ASN A 29 1.46 14.59 -15.04
C ASN A 29 1.90 13.13 -15.03
N VAL A 30 1.01 12.24 -15.45
CA VAL A 30 1.28 10.82 -15.68
C VAL A 30 0.79 10.47 -17.07
N LYS A 31 1.68 9.93 -17.90
CA LYS A 31 1.38 9.51 -19.27
C LYS A 31 1.70 8.02 -19.45
N PRO A 32 1.04 7.32 -20.37
CA PRO A 32 1.45 5.99 -20.77
C PRO A 32 2.91 5.97 -21.21
N ASN A 33 3.63 4.90 -20.89
CA ASN A 33 4.92 4.65 -21.48
C ASN A 33 4.74 3.89 -22.81
N PRO A 34 5.00 4.51 -23.97
CA PRO A 34 4.76 3.87 -25.27
C PRO A 34 5.66 2.65 -25.53
N ASN A 35 6.74 2.53 -24.76
CA ASN A 35 7.68 1.39 -24.89
C ASN A 35 7.27 0.18 -24.04
N ASN A 36 6.12 0.22 -23.38
CA ASN A 36 5.62 -0.92 -22.61
C ASN A 36 4.83 -1.88 -23.51
N ALA A 37 5.44 -2.99 -23.89
CA ALA A 37 4.81 -4.01 -24.74
C ALA A 37 3.59 -4.69 -24.07
N ALA A 38 3.48 -4.66 -22.73
CA ALA A 38 2.34 -5.27 -22.02
C ALA A 38 1.06 -4.42 -22.14
N THR A 39 1.18 -3.12 -22.41
CA THR A 39 0.02 -2.22 -22.54
C THR A 39 0.25 -1.22 -23.67
N PRO A 40 0.37 -1.70 -24.94
CA PRO A 40 0.68 -0.85 -26.09
C PRO A 40 -0.42 0.20 -26.37
N GLU A 41 -1.68 -0.15 -26.09
CA GLU A 41 -2.84 0.74 -26.23
C GLU A 41 -2.90 1.85 -25.18
N GLY A 42 -1.97 1.84 -24.21
CA GLY A 42 -1.91 2.82 -23.13
C GLY A 42 -2.35 2.31 -21.79
N VAL A 43 -2.75 3.22 -20.93
CA VAL A 43 -3.12 2.92 -19.54
C VAL A 43 -4.54 3.37 -19.23
N CYS A 44 -5.19 2.69 -18.30
CA CYS A 44 -6.57 3.02 -17.92
C CYS A 44 -6.64 4.32 -17.11
N LEU A 45 -7.85 4.89 -17.03
CA LEU A 45 -8.13 6.10 -16.26
C LEU A 45 -7.72 5.98 -14.78
N LYS A 46 -7.85 4.79 -14.17
CA LYS A 46 -7.42 4.54 -12.79
C LYS A 46 -5.93 4.79 -12.58
N GLY A 47 -5.09 4.47 -13.58
CA GLY A 47 -3.66 4.75 -13.54
C GLY A 47 -3.35 6.23 -13.71
N ILE A 48 -4.01 6.90 -14.64
CA ILE A 48 -3.80 8.33 -14.90
C ILE A 48 -4.24 9.19 -13.70
N SER A 49 -5.32 8.84 -13.02
CA SER A 49 -5.84 9.58 -11.86
C SER A 49 -4.93 9.58 -10.61
N TYR A 50 -3.82 8.83 -10.64
CA TYR A 50 -2.85 8.89 -9.54
C TYR A 50 -2.19 10.26 -9.34
N VAL A 51 -2.20 11.12 -10.35
CA VAL A 51 -1.75 12.52 -10.18
C VAL A 51 -2.61 13.24 -9.14
N GLU A 52 -3.93 13.15 -9.28
CA GLU A 52 -4.87 13.77 -8.35
C GLU A 52 -4.72 13.17 -6.95
N ARG A 53 -4.62 11.84 -6.87
CA ARG A 53 -4.43 11.15 -5.60
C ARG A 53 -3.10 11.52 -4.90
N ALA A 54 -2.01 11.66 -5.67
CA ALA A 54 -0.71 12.03 -5.11
C ALA A 54 -0.71 13.43 -4.51
N ASN A 55 -1.45 14.35 -5.12
CA ASN A 55 -1.51 15.76 -4.75
C ASN A 55 -2.76 16.12 -3.92
N SER A 56 -3.61 15.15 -3.58
CA SER A 56 -4.83 15.41 -2.82
C SER A 56 -4.51 16.01 -1.43
N PRO A 57 -5.14 17.12 -1.05
CA PRO A 57 -5.00 17.71 0.29
C PRO A 57 -5.56 16.77 1.39
N ASP A 58 -6.49 15.88 1.03
CA ASP A 58 -7.10 14.92 1.97
C ASP A 58 -6.26 13.66 2.16
N ARG A 59 -5.09 13.59 1.52
CA ARG A 59 -4.20 12.44 1.65
C ARG A 59 -3.65 12.33 3.06
N ILE A 60 -3.84 11.19 3.71
CA ILE A 60 -3.25 10.88 5.02
C ILE A 60 -1.75 10.61 4.83
N LEU A 61 -0.92 11.51 5.32
CA LEU A 61 0.55 11.44 5.19
C LEU A 61 1.25 10.87 6.43
N PHE A 62 0.55 10.82 7.56
CA PHE A 62 1.09 10.41 8.85
C PHE A 62 0.15 9.46 9.55
N PRO A 63 0.65 8.63 10.49
CA PRO A 63 -0.23 7.80 11.31
C PRO A 63 -1.20 8.64 12.14
N HIS A 64 -2.40 8.13 12.31
CA HIS A 64 -3.42 8.72 13.17
C HIS A 64 -3.92 7.67 14.16
N LYS A 65 -4.15 8.12 15.38
CA LYS A 65 -4.76 7.32 16.46
C LYS A 65 -6.17 7.82 16.71
N ARG A 66 -7.11 6.89 16.81
CA ARG A 66 -8.48 7.21 17.17
C ARG A 66 -8.56 7.55 18.67
N ASN A 67 -9.21 8.66 18.98
CA ASN A 67 -9.49 9.12 20.34
C ASN A 67 -10.80 8.50 20.89
N PRO A 68 -11.02 8.55 22.20
CA PRO A 68 -12.26 8.05 22.81
C PRO A 68 -13.54 8.72 22.30
N ASP A 69 -13.47 9.98 21.90
CA ASP A 69 -14.57 10.76 21.31
C ASP A 69 -14.84 10.44 19.84
N GLY A 70 -14.06 9.52 19.25
CA GLY A 70 -14.16 9.12 17.85
C GLY A 70 -13.35 9.98 16.88
N SER A 71 -12.78 11.09 17.30
CA SER A 71 -11.87 11.91 16.50
C SER A 71 -10.53 11.21 16.27
N PHE A 72 -9.68 11.78 15.39
CA PHE A 72 -8.36 11.24 15.11
C PHE A 72 -7.28 12.28 15.40
N SER A 73 -6.23 11.87 16.10
CA SER A 73 -5.04 12.68 16.36
C SER A 73 -3.85 12.11 15.61
N ARG A 74 -3.07 13.00 15.00
CA ARG A 74 -1.77 12.62 14.40
C ARG A 74 -0.83 12.14 15.50
N ILE A 75 -0.13 11.04 15.23
CA ILE A 75 0.95 10.49 16.08
C ILE A 75 2.22 10.31 15.27
N SER A 76 3.36 10.08 15.94
CA SER A 76 4.61 9.71 15.29
C SER A 76 4.60 8.27 14.80
N TRP A 77 5.49 7.93 13.85
CA TRP A 77 5.70 6.55 13.42
C TRP A 77 6.19 5.66 14.57
N ASP A 78 7.05 6.17 15.44
CA ASP A 78 7.56 5.42 16.60
C ASP A 78 6.41 5.09 17.58
N GLU A 79 5.52 6.04 17.82
CA GLU A 79 4.35 5.80 18.64
C GLU A 79 3.42 4.77 17.99
N ALA A 80 3.17 4.87 16.69
CA ALA A 80 2.36 3.91 15.95
C ALA A 80 2.93 2.49 16.05
N TYR A 81 4.23 2.34 15.80
CA TYR A 81 4.90 1.03 15.91
C TYR A 81 4.85 0.48 17.34
N ARG A 82 5.07 1.32 18.35
CA ARG A 82 4.98 0.90 19.75
C ARG A 82 3.58 0.38 20.09
N ILE A 83 2.53 1.12 19.71
CA ILE A 83 1.14 0.72 19.95
C ILE A 83 0.82 -0.61 19.25
N ILE A 84 1.15 -0.74 17.97
CA ILE A 84 0.90 -1.95 17.18
C ILE A 84 1.63 -3.14 17.79
N THR A 85 2.92 -2.99 18.09
CA THR A 85 3.74 -4.06 18.68
C THR A 85 3.19 -4.52 20.01
N GLN A 86 2.83 -3.60 20.92
CA GLN A 86 2.25 -3.94 22.21
C GLN A 86 0.93 -4.70 22.06
N LYS A 87 0.07 -4.28 21.14
CA LYS A 87 -1.19 -4.96 20.86
C LYS A 87 -0.98 -6.37 20.30
N LEU A 88 -0.07 -6.53 19.35
CA LEU A 88 0.23 -7.83 18.75
C LEU A 88 0.83 -8.81 19.78
N ILE A 89 1.74 -8.35 20.65
CA ILE A 89 2.29 -9.16 21.72
C ILE A 89 1.19 -9.56 22.71
N HIS A 90 0.34 -8.61 23.11
CA HIS A 90 -0.78 -8.87 24.01
C HIS A 90 -1.74 -9.92 23.42
N PHE A 91 -2.23 -9.73 22.18
CA PHE A 91 -3.14 -10.68 21.57
C PHE A 91 -2.54 -12.07 21.42
N ARG A 92 -1.25 -12.14 21.03
CA ARG A 92 -0.55 -13.43 20.94
C ARG A 92 -0.48 -14.15 22.27
N LYS A 93 -0.22 -13.40 23.36
CA LYS A 93 -0.08 -13.96 24.71
C LYS A 93 -1.42 -14.41 25.28
N GLU A 94 -2.46 -13.58 25.16
CA GLU A 94 -3.76 -13.83 25.79
C GLU A 94 -4.67 -14.77 24.98
N TYR A 95 -4.62 -14.67 23.67
CA TYR A 95 -5.58 -15.37 22.77
C TYR A 95 -4.91 -16.27 21.73
N GLY A 96 -3.58 -16.33 21.73
CA GLY A 96 -2.81 -17.03 20.69
C GLY A 96 -2.61 -16.23 19.41
N ALA A 97 -1.60 -16.60 18.64
CA ALA A 97 -1.24 -15.88 17.42
C ALA A 97 -2.36 -15.87 16.34
N GLN A 98 -3.20 -16.90 16.34
CA GLN A 98 -4.31 -17.03 15.37
C GLN A 98 -5.50 -16.11 15.67
N SER A 99 -5.49 -15.37 16.80
CA SER A 99 -6.47 -14.32 17.07
C SER A 99 -6.32 -13.10 16.13
N VAL A 100 -5.19 -13.01 15.44
CA VAL A 100 -4.94 -12.00 14.42
C VAL A 100 -5.09 -12.63 13.03
N LEU A 101 -5.92 -12.02 12.18
CA LEU A 101 -6.11 -12.43 10.80
C LEU A 101 -5.24 -11.59 9.86
N PHE A 102 -4.36 -12.24 9.12
CA PHE A 102 -3.67 -11.61 7.99
C PHE A 102 -4.51 -11.80 6.72
N TYR A 103 -5.19 -10.74 6.32
CA TYR A 103 -5.98 -10.72 5.08
C TYR A 103 -5.10 -10.23 3.93
N ALA A 104 -4.83 -11.11 2.98
CA ALA A 104 -4.11 -10.79 1.75
C ALA A 104 -5.01 -11.01 0.54
N ALA A 105 -4.87 -10.13 -0.45
CA ALA A 105 -5.58 -10.21 -1.71
C ALA A 105 -4.60 -10.06 -2.88
N SER A 106 -5.08 -10.21 -4.12
CA SER A 106 -4.30 -9.99 -5.33
C SER A 106 -3.65 -8.59 -5.36
N GLY A 107 -2.46 -8.47 -5.95
CA GLY A 107 -1.67 -7.23 -6.01
C GLY A 107 -0.49 -7.16 -5.04
N MET A 108 -0.39 -8.09 -4.10
CA MET A 108 0.81 -8.28 -3.28
C MET A 108 1.75 -9.34 -3.88
N SER A 109 1.80 -9.44 -5.21
CA SER A 109 2.50 -10.51 -5.92
C SER A 109 3.97 -10.21 -6.22
N GLY A 110 4.47 -9.03 -5.85
CA GLY A 110 5.88 -8.68 -5.99
C GLY A 110 6.76 -9.41 -4.98
N LEU A 111 7.99 -9.74 -5.39
CA LEU A 111 8.96 -10.45 -4.54
C LEU A 111 9.15 -9.77 -3.18
N LEU A 112 9.25 -8.44 -3.15
CA LEU A 112 9.40 -7.68 -1.90
C LEU A 112 8.11 -7.62 -1.08
N ASN A 113 6.95 -7.68 -1.72
CA ASN A 113 5.66 -7.67 -1.04
C ASN A 113 5.38 -8.98 -0.30
N GLU A 114 5.92 -10.10 -0.77
CA GLU A 114 5.77 -11.40 -0.14
C GLU A 114 6.51 -11.52 1.21
N ILE A 115 7.51 -10.68 1.46
CA ILE A 115 8.26 -10.68 2.73
C ILE A 115 7.32 -10.43 3.91
N SER A 116 6.39 -9.48 3.78
CA SER A 116 5.39 -9.20 4.82
C SER A 116 4.49 -10.41 5.09
N GLY A 117 4.06 -11.10 4.03
CA GLY A 117 3.26 -12.33 4.17
C GLY A 117 4.00 -13.45 4.89
N ARG A 118 5.30 -13.60 4.66
CA ARG A 118 6.13 -14.58 5.39
C ARG A 118 6.23 -14.24 6.87
N PHE A 119 6.43 -12.98 7.22
CA PHE A 119 6.44 -12.54 8.61
C PHE A 119 5.14 -12.95 9.31
N TRP A 120 4.00 -12.57 8.77
CA TRP A 120 2.70 -12.83 9.40
C TRP A 120 2.40 -14.32 9.54
N ARG A 121 2.63 -15.11 8.48
CA ARG A 121 2.31 -16.55 8.47
C ARG A 121 3.32 -17.41 9.23
N LYS A 122 4.62 -17.15 9.05
CA LYS A 122 5.69 -18.04 9.54
C LYS A 122 6.29 -17.61 10.87
N ILE A 123 6.44 -16.31 11.09
CA ILE A 123 7.09 -15.78 12.29
C ILE A 123 6.05 -15.44 13.36
N TYR A 124 5.04 -14.66 13.02
CA TYR A 124 3.98 -14.33 13.97
C TYR A 124 3.03 -15.52 14.19
N GLY A 125 2.68 -16.27 13.14
CA GLY A 125 1.82 -17.43 13.19
C GLY A 125 0.32 -17.09 13.19
N CYS A 126 -0.07 -15.98 12.57
CA CYS A 126 -1.47 -15.54 12.50
C CYS A 126 -2.33 -16.45 11.60
N ALA A 127 -3.65 -16.36 11.75
CA ALA A 127 -4.59 -16.90 10.79
C ALA A 127 -4.45 -16.17 9.45
N THR A 128 -4.68 -16.86 8.34
CA THR A 128 -4.63 -16.28 7.00
C THR A 128 -5.85 -16.68 6.20
N THR A 129 -6.28 -15.78 5.31
CA THR A 129 -7.26 -16.14 4.30
C THR A 129 -6.63 -17.01 3.22
N VAL A 130 -7.38 -17.96 2.71
CA VAL A 130 -7.07 -18.60 1.44
C VAL A 130 -7.29 -17.56 0.35
N TYR A 131 -6.34 -17.44 -0.58
CA TYR A 131 -6.44 -16.47 -1.67
C TYR A 131 -7.77 -16.62 -2.40
N GLY A 132 -8.63 -15.64 -2.24
CA GLY A 132 -9.82 -15.46 -3.04
C GLY A 132 -9.63 -14.23 -3.92
N ASN A 133 -9.77 -14.36 -5.23
CA ASN A 133 -9.99 -13.21 -6.09
C ASN A 133 -11.42 -12.72 -5.83
N LEU A 134 -11.52 -11.56 -5.22
CA LEU A 134 -12.75 -10.78 -5.21
C LEU A 134 -12.74 -9.83 -6.39
#